data_1ae90a24052d6b75598cc13520e3ac93
#
_entry.id   1ae90a24052d6b75598cc13520e3ac93
#
_cell.length_a   1.000
_cell.length_b   1.000
_cell.length_c   1.000
_cell.angle_alpha   90.00
_cell.angle_beta   90.00
_cell.angle_gamma   90.00
#
_symmetry.space_group_name_H-M   'P 1'
#
loop_
_entity.id
_entity.type
_entity.pdbx_description
1 polymer ?
#
loop_
_entity_poly.entity_id
_entity_poly.type
_entity_poly.pdbx_seq_one_letter_code
_entity_poly.pdbx_strand_id
1 'polypeptide(L)'
;MIDARAAVLLRPGSTPELTDVQIREPRGNEVLVGINAVGICHTDISTAARWPEKRLPMVFGHEGAGTVLAAGPDARIDVGRQVVLTFASCSQCAACSSDTPAYCDNATRLNMAGDRGDDTSALRLDGQPVRGGFFGQSSFATHALANTSNVVVLPDGIDAQLAAPLACSVQTGVGAVLNTLTARPDDVLVVWGAGAVGLSAVMGARIAGCRTIIAVDPIAERRALAIELGATGAVDPASESLVAELMELTGGGAALAVDTTARADVISTALTLLRKCGTLALVGLGALTAELPVGLILANGLRVQGVIEGDSAPHTFIPQLAGHVLRGELPVDKLVRTYRFDRFADAWSDATAGRAVKPVLVI
;
A
#
# COMPACT_ATOMS: atom_id res chain seq x y z
N MET A 1 14.36 18.21 21.15
CA MET A 1 14.67 17.66 19.80
C MET A 1 15.48 16.39 20.02
N ILE A 2 15.21 15.37 19.22
CA ILE A 2 15.81 14.03 19.29
C ILE A 2 16.60 13.85 17.98
N ASP A 3 17.82 13.38 18.07
CA ASP A 3 18.65 13.12 16.88
C ASP A 3 18.13 11.89 16.15
N ALA A 4 18.02 12.01 14.83
CA ALA A 4 17.49 10.99 13.95
C ALA A 4 18.23 11.01 12.61
N ARG A 5 18.04 10.00 11.80
CA ARG A 5 18.55 9.93 10.44
C ARG A 5 17.40 9.67 9.48
N ALA A 6 17.33 10.39 8.36
CA ALA A 6 16.23 10.28 7.40
C ALA A 6 16.74 10.30 5.95
N ALA A 7 15.97 9.68 5.05
CA ALA A 7 16.15 9.84 3.62
C ALA A 7 15.38 11.09 3.16
N VAL A 8 16.12 12.16 2.90
CA VAL A 8 15.58 13.48 2.58
C VAL A 8 15.64 13.73 1.07
N LEU A 9 14.49 14.02 0.46
CA LEU A 9 14.44 14.51 -0.91
C LEU A 9 14.84 15.99 -0.93
N LEU A 10 15.99 16.28 -1.52
CA LEU A 10 16.57 17.63 -1.59
C LEU A 10 16.30 18.34 -2.93
N ARG A 11 16.08 17.58 -4.00
CA ARG A 11 15.84 18.07 -5.37
C ARG A 11 14.73 17.28 -6.05
N PRO A 12 13.87 17.91 -6.88
CA PRO A 12 12.82 17.21 -7.59
C PRO A 12 13.38 16.05 -8.43
N GLY A 13 12.75 14.87 -8.35
CA GLY A 13 13.10 13.71 -9.16
C GLY A 13 14.43 13.03 -8.81
N SER A 14 15.18 13.51 -7.81
CA SER A 14 16.38 12.81 -7.33
C SER A 14 16.02 11.64 -6.41
N THR A 15 16.98 10.75 -6.17
CA THR A 15 16.89 9.77 -5.07
C THR A 15 17.03 10.52 -3.75
N PRO A 16 16.18 10.25 -2.73
CA PRO A 16 16.38 10.82 -1.39
C PRO A 16 17.72 10.42 -0.79
N GLU A 17 18.36 11.37 -0.08
CA GLU A 17 19.70 11.21 0.48
C GLU A 17 19.63 10.99 2.00
N LEU A 18 20.37 10.01 2.53
CA LEU A 18 20.44 9.78 3.97
C LEU A 18 21.19 10.90 4.67
N THR A 19 20.51 11.59 5.59
CA THR A 19 20.99 12.80 6.25
C THR A 19 20.63 12.76 7.73
N ASP A 20 21.48 13.30 8.58
CA ASP A 20 21.18 13.48 10.00
C ASP A 20 20.17 14.63 10.16
N VAL A 21 19.11 14.39 10.90
CA VAL A 21 18.02 15.32 11.12
C VAL A 21 17.66 15.33 12.61
N GLN A 22 16.88 16.29 13.03
CA GLN A 22 16.28 16.30 14.36
C GLN A 22 14.78 16.20 14.27
N ILE A 23 14.16 15.43 15.16
CA ILE A 23 12.71 15.29 15.30
C ILE A 23 12.28 15.83 16.66
N ARG A 24 11.13 16.51 16.74
CA ARG A 24 10.60 17.02 18.01
C ARG A 24 9.94 15.92 18.84
N GLU A 25 9.76 16.19 20.12
CA GLU A 25 8.94 15.40 21.03
C GLU A 25 7.46 15.34 20.57
N PRO A 26 6.74 14.22 20.87
CA PRO A 26 5.32 14.10 20.58
C PRO A 26 4.48 15.06 21.42
N ARG A 27 3.35 15.52 20.86
CA ARG A 27 2.40 16.45 21.49
C ARG A 27 0.98 15.91 21.36
N GLY A 28 0.09 16.28 22.31
CA GLY A 28 -1.31 15.87 22.25
C GLY A 28 -1.45 14.35 22.11
N ASN A 29 -2.11 13.90 21.06
CA ASN A 29 -2.31 12.49 20.73
C ASN A 29 -1.26 11.88 19.79
N GLU A 30 -0.10 12.52 19.65
CA GLU A 30 1.01 11.96 18.87
C GLU A 30 1.81 10.93 19.65
N VAL A 31 2.43 10.02 18.92
CA VAL A 31 3.46 9.10 19.42
C VAL A 31 4.73 9.24 18.61
N LEU A 32 5.87 9.08 19.27
CA LEU A 32 7.17 8.91 18.64
C LEU A 32 7.43 7.41 18.48
N VAL A 33 7.64 6.99 17.25
CA VAL A 33 7.94 5.60 16.91
C VAL A 33 9.37 5.48 16.45
N GLY A 34 10.16 4.63 17.11
CA GLY A 34 11.44 4.16 16.58
C GLY A 34 11.14 3.15 15.48
N ILE A 35 11.53 3.49 14.26
CA ILE A 35 11.25 2.64 13.09
C ILE A 35 12.25 1.47 13.09
N ASN A 36 11.75 0.26 13.05
CA ASN A 36 12.53 -0.97 12.90
C ASN A 36 12.60 -1.44 11.45
N ALA A 37 11.49 -1.20 10.69
CA ALA A 37 11.44 -1.50 9.27
C ALA A 37 10.49 -0.55 8.54
N VAL A 38 10.75 -0.29 7.25
CA VAL A 38 9.85 0.50 6.39
C VAL A 38 9.86 -0.01 4.96
N GLY A 39 8.67 -0.24 4.39
CA GLY A 39 8.50 -0.63 3.00
C GLY A 39 8.64 0.55 2.04
N ILE A 40 9.20 0.31 0.85
CA ILE A 40 9.16 1.25 -0.27
C ILE A 40 8.02 0.85 -1.22
N CYS A 41 7.13 1.80 -1.47
CA CYS A 41 5.97 1.62 -2.35
C CYS A 41 6.09 2.46 -3.62
N HIS A 42 5.39 2.05 -4.68
CA HIS A 42 5.29 2.85 -5.90
C HIS A 42 4.73 4.26 -5.63
N THR A 43 3.86 4.41 -4.65
CA THR A 43 3.31 5.71 -4.22
C THR A 43 4.40 6.67 -3.75
N ASP A 44 5.40 6.19 -2.99
CA ASP A 44 6.54 7.03 -2.56
C ASP A 44 7.31 7.53 -3.79
N ILE A 45 7.64 6.60 -4.70
CA ILE A 45 8.46 6.89 -5.90
C ILE A 45 7.72 7.86 -6.82
N SER A 46 6.47 7.57 -7.14
CA SER A 46 5.67 8.37 -8.07
C SER A 46 5.33 9.75 -7.53
N THR A 47 5.18 9.88 -6.21
CA THR A 47 4.95 11.16 -5.54
C THR A 47 6.24 11.98 -5.45
N ALA A 48 7.34 11.36 -5.06
CA ALA A 48 8.65 12.03 -4.99
C ALA A 48 9.10 12.56 -6.35
N ALA A 49 8.85 11.80 -7.43
CA ALA A 49 9.18 12.21 -8.80
C ALA A 49 8.44 13.49 -9.25
N ARG A 50 7.25 13.75 -8.69
CA ARG A 50 6.39 14.90 -9.04
C ARG A 50 6.27 15.93 -7.91
N TRP A 51 7.07 15.77 -6.83
CA TRP A 51 6.97 16.65 -5.66
C TRP A 51 7.37 18.08 -6.01
N PRO A 52 6.56 19.09 -5.64
CA PRO A 52 6.83 20.48 -6.00
C PRO A 52 8.12 21.00 -5.34
N GLU A 53 9.01 21.63 -6.10
CA GLU A 53 10.28 22.18 -5.61
C GLU A 53 10.10 23.13 -4.40
N LYS A 54 9.08 23.97 -4.40
CA LYS A 54 8.74 24.86 -3.28
C LYS A 54 8.36 24.15 -1.98
N ARG A 55 8.18 22.84 -2.02
CA ARG A 55 7.86 21.98 -0.86
C ARG A 55 9.04 21.11 -0.43
N LEU A 56 10.23 21.39 -0.91
CA LEU A 56 11.48 20.75 -0.48
C LEU A 56 12.12 21.52 0.68
N PRO A 57 12.96 20.87 1.52
CA PRO A 57 13.24 19.43 1.55
C PRO A 57 12.08 18.62 2.13
N MET A 58 12.00 17.29 1.78
CA MET A 58 10.88 16.43 2.17
C MET A 58 11.34 15.01 2.55
N VAL A 59 10.75 14.43 3.61
CA VAL A 59 10.88 13.01 3.96
C VAL A 59 9.60 12.27 3.61
N PHE A 60 9.72 11.16 2.85
CA PHE A 60 8.64 10.26 2.47
C PHE A 60 8.58 9.02 3.37
N GLY A 61 7.93 7.97 2.90
CA GLY A 61 7.74 6.69 3.60
C GLY A 61 6.39 6.62 4.30
N HIS A 62 5.62 5.58 3.97
CA HIS A 62 4.27 5.40 4.50
C HIS A 62 3.94 3.95 4.89
N GLU A 63 4.94 3.09 4.93
CA GLU A 63 4.82 1.70 5.41
C GLU A 63 5.79 1.47 6.58
N GLY A 64 5.74 2.32 7.61
CA GLY A 64 6.61 2.20 8.79
C GLY A 64 6.10 1.16 9.78
N ALA A 65 7.01 0.33 10.31
CA ALA A 65 6.77 -0.56 11.44
C ALA A 65 7.86 -0.35 12.50
N GLY A 66 7.49 -0.33 13.77
CA GLY A 66 8.46 -0.04 14.82
C GLY A 66 7.90 -0.14 16.21
N THR A 67 8.58 0.50 17.14
CA THR A 67 8.27 0.48 18.58
C THR A 67 7.96 1.88 19.08
N VAL A 68 6.91 2.04 19.86
CA VAL A 68 6.55 3.32 20.50
C VAL A 68 7.62 3.66 21.55
N LEU A 69 8.32 4.77 21.37
CA LEU A 69 9.39 5.26 22.25
C LEU A 69 8.89 6.32 23.23
N ALA A 70 7.93 7.15 22.81
CA ALA A 70 7.33 8.19 23.65
C ALA A 70 5.90 8.47 23.15
N ALA A 71 5.06 8.93 24.06
CA ALA A 71 3.68 9.29 23.80
C ALA A 71 3.39 10.71 24.32
N GLY A 72 2.62 11.47 23.56
CA GLY A 72 2.08 12.76 23.99
C GLY A 72 1.03 12.58 25.09
N PRO A 73 0.68 13.64 25.81
CA PRO A 73 -0.17 13.55 27.01
C PRO A 73 -1.58 13.00 26.77
N ASP A 74 -2.08 13.10 25.54
CA ASP A 74 -3.43 12.63 25.17
C ASP A 74 -3.39 11.29 24.40
N ALA A 75 -2.19 10.79 24.08
CA ALA A 75 -2.03 9.51 23.36
C ALA A 75 -2.30 8.34 24.30
N ARG A 76 -3.14 7.38 23.85
CA ARG A 76 -3.52 6.20 24.63
C ARG A 76 -2.88 4.93 24.04
N ILE A 77 -1.58 4.98 23.81
CA ILE A 77 -0.78 3.85 23.34
C ILE A 77 0.44 3.75 24.27
N ASP A 78 0.66 2.57 24.83
CA ASP A 78 1.77 2.36 25.78
C ASP A 78 3.12 2.38 25.07
N VAL A 79 4.12 2.96 25.73
CA VAL A 79 5.52 2.89 25.32
C VAL A 79 5.98 1.43 25.34
N GLY A 80 6.78 1.05 24.34
CA GLY A 80 7.25 -0.32 24.14
C GLY A 80 6.35 -1.19 23.26
N ARG A 81 5.13 -0.73 22.90
CA ARG A 81 4.26 -1.48 22.00
C ARG A 81 4.82 -1.50 20.57
N GLN A 82 4.76 -2.67 19.93
CA GLN A 82 5.03 -2.80 18.51
C GLN A 82 3.83 -2.30 17.71
N VAL A 83 4.11 -1.46 16.72
CA VAL A 83 3.09 -0.79 15.92
C VAL A 83 3.46 -0.78 14.45
N VAL A 84 2.45 -0.60 13.61
CA VAL A 84 2.60 -0.24 12.21
C VAL A 84 1.89 1.08 11.97
N LEU A 85 2.47 1.90 11.08
CA LEU A 85 1.97 3.21 10.72
C LEU A 85 1.27 3.12 9.37
N THR A 86 0.00 3.48 9.33
CA THR A 86 -0.83 3.44 8.13
C THR A 86 -1.24 4.85 7.68
N PHE A 87 -2.17 4.98 6.75
CA PHE A 87 -2.68 6.27 6.30
C PHE A 87 -3.42 7.03 7.42
N ALA A 88 -3.38 8.34 7.35
CA ALA A 88 -4.05 9.21 8.32
C ALA A 88 -5.49 9.53 7.89
N SER A 89 -6.38 9.57 8.87
CA SER A 89 -7.76 10.01 8.71
C SER A 89 -8.17 10.97 9.83
N CYS A 90 -9.22 11.76 9.64
CA CYS A 90 -9.62 12.76 10.63
C CYS A 90 -10.49 12.20 11.77
N SER A 91 -10.95 10.96 11.66
CA SER A 91 -11.76 10.23 12.65
C SER A 91 -13.12 10.86 12.98
N GLN A 92 -13.58 11.89 12.25
CA GLN A 92 -14.81 12.64 12.61
C GLN A 92 -15.72 13.00 11.42
N CYS A 93 -15.27 12.84 10.16
CA CYS A 93 -16.13 13.06 9.00
C CYS A 93 -17.04 11.85 8.73
N ALA A 94 -18.02 12.00 7.85
CA ALA A 94 -18.98 10.95 7.54
C ALA A 94 -18.33 9.63 7.11
N ALA A 95 -17.30 9.67 6.26
CA ALA A 95 -16.58 8.50 5.83
C ALA A 95 -15.87 7.80 7.00
N CYS A 96 -15.20 8.56 7.87
CA CYS A 96 -14.55 7.98 9.06
C CYS A 96 -15.57 7.36 10.03
N SER A 97 -16.74 7.96 10.17
CA SER A 97 -17.80 7.45 11.05
C SER A 97 -18.54 6.24 10.48
N SER A 98 -18.35 5.95 9.18
CA SER A 98 -18.96 4.81 8.48
C SER A 98 -17.95 3.70 8.17
N ASP A 99 -16.87 3.61 8.95
CA ASP A 99 -15.79 2.63 8.79
C ASP A 99 -15.12 2.60 7.41
N THR A 100 -15.16 3.74 6.68
CA THR A 100 -14.48 3.93 5.40
C THR A 100 -13.42 5.05 5.44
N PRO A 101 -12.47 5.02 6.42
CA PRO A 101 -11.53 6.12 6.66
C PRO A 101 -10.59 6.40 5.49
N ALA A 102 -10.41 5.46 4.56
CA ALA A 102 -9.65 5.66 3.33
C ALA A 102 -10.24 6.79 2.45
N TYR A 103 -11.55 7.06 2.57
CA TYR A 103 -12.27 8.12 1.86
C TYR A 103 -12.53 9.35 2.74
N CYS A 104 -11.71 9.56 3.76
CA CYS A 104 -11.80 10.73 4.64
C CYS A 104 -11.82 12.03 3.84
N ASP A 105 -12.74 12.96 4.17
CA ASP A 105 -12.84 14.29 3.52
C ASP A 105 -11.53 15.08 3.57
N ASN A 106 -10.70 14.81 4.57
CA ASN A 106 -9.38 15.42 4.77
C ASN A 106 -8.21 14.56 4.28
N ALA A 107 -8.47 13.43 3.57
CA ALA A 107 -7.42 12.47 3.22
C ALA A 107 -6.24 13.12 2.47
N THR A 108 -6.50 13.92 1.43
CA THR A 108 -5.44 14.58 0.66
C THR A 108 -4.58 15.50 1.53
N ARG A 109 -5.19 16.27 2.42
CA ARG A 109 -4.48 17.17 3.32
C ARG A 109 -3.63 16.39 4.33
N LEU A 110 -4.19 15.37 4.95
CA LEU A 110 -3.53 14.59 6.00
C LEU A 110 -2.39 13.70 5.47
N ASN A 111 -2.50 13.23 4.23
CA ASN A 111 -1.56 12.25 3.68
C ASN A 111 -0.57 12.84 2.67
N MET A 112 -0.95 13.90 1.94
CA MET A 112 -0.21 14.40 0.77
C MET A 112 0.26 15.86 0.89
N ALA A 113 -0.02 16.56 1.99
CA ALA A 113 0.40 17.97 2.14
C ALA A 113 1.89 18.13 2.46
N GLY A 114 2.52 17.13 3.07
CA GLY A 114 3.92 17.21 3.51
C GLY A 114 4.11 18.10 4.73
N ASP A 115 3.09 18.20 5.55
CA ASP A 115 3.10 18.88 6.86
C ASP A 115 2.20 18.12 7.84
N ARG A 116 2.04 18.61 9.04
CA ARG A 116 1.24 17.95 10.07
C ARG A 116 -0.22 18.46 10.12
N GLY A 117 -0.65 19.11 9.06
CA GLY A 117 -2.00 19.66 8.96
C GLY A 117 -2.15 21.05 9.58
N ASP A 118 -1.09 21.63 10.11
CA ASP A 118 -1.01 22.95 10.74
C ASP A 118 0.14 23.81 10.19
N ASP A 119 0.67 23.46 9.01
CA ASP A 119 1.84 24.06 8.37
C ASP A 119 3.13 23.99 9.21
N THR A 120 3.16 23.21 10.29
CA THR A 120 4.37 22.99 11.07
C THR A 120 5.15 21.75 10.59
N SER A 121 6.46 21.76 10.85
CA SER A 121 7.32 20.60 10.64
C SER A 121 7.77 19.99 11.96
N ALA A 122 7.74 18.66 12.02
CA ALA A 122 8.32 17.89 13.12
C ALA A 122 9.84 17.73 12.97
N LEU A 123 10.35 17.87 11.73
CA LEU A 123 11.73 17.57 11.36
C LEU A 123 12.54 18.85 11.11
N ARG A 124 13.83 18.80 11.42
CA ARG A 124 14.79 19.87 11.12
C ARG A 124 16.10 19.31 10.57
N LEU A 125 16.66 20.00 9.60
CA LEU A 125 18.00 19.79 9.04
C LEU A 125 18.79 21.09 9.22
N ASP A 126 19.90 21.05 9.93
CA ASP A 126 20.70 22.24 10.26
C ASP A 126 19.87 23.40 10.84
N GLY A 127 18.92 23.08 11.72
CA GLY A 127 18.01 24.05 12.33
C GLY A 127 16.86 24.52 11.43
N GLN A 128 16.86 24.22 10.13
CA GLN A 128 15.81 24.59 9.18
C GLN A 128 14.71 23.53 9.13
N PRO A 129 13.43 23.90 8.92
CA PRO A 129 12.35 22.95 8.84
C PRO A 129 12.47 22.06 7.59
N VAL A 130 12.27 20.74 7.78
CA VAL A 130 12.14 19.75 6.71
C VAL A 130 10.70 19.29 6.68
N ARG A 131 10.05 19.30 5.51
CA ARG A 131 8.68 18.81 5.39
C ARG A 131 8.61 17.32 5.68
N GLY A 132 7.49 16.92 6.26
CA GLY A 132 7.23 15.53 6.65
C GLY A 132 5.73 15.30 6.83
N GLY A 133 5.35 14.22 7.50
CA GLY A 133 3.95 13.87 7.69
C GLY A 133 3.29 13.28 6.43
N PHE A 134 4.12 12.77 5.48
CA PHE A 134 3.60 11.94 4.38
C PHE A 134 2.86 10.75 4.94
N PHE A 135 1.59 10.58 4.59
CA PHE A 135 0.67 9.63 5.22
C PHE A 135 0.63 9.73 6.77
N GLY A 136 0.77 10.96 7.29
CA GLY A 136 0.79 11.22 8.72
C GLY A 136 2.03 10.69 9.46
N GLN A 137 3.07 10.23 8.77
CA GLN A 137 4.22 9.52 9.36
C GLN A 137 5.60 9.93 8.82
N SER A 138 5.87 9.86 7.50
CA SER A 138 7.22 10.07 6.92
C SER A 138 8.26 9.12 7.48
N SER A 139 8.04 7.82 7.33
CA SER A 139 8.82 6.76 7.98
C SER A 139 10.12 6.35 7.28
N PHE A 140 10.56 7.02 6.20
CA PHE A 140 11.93 6.86 5.70
C PHE A 140 12.94 7.54 6.62
N ALA A 141 12.88 7.19 7.89
CA ALA A 141 13.71 7.74 8.96
C ALA A 141 13.84 6.72 10.10
N THR A 142 14.85 6.91 10.95
CA THR A 142 15.00 6.10 12.18
C THR A 142 13.89 6.35 13.20
N HIS A 143 13.23 7.51 13.10
CA HIS A 143 12.14 7.92 13.99
C HIS A 143 11.04 8.60 13.19
N ALA A 144 9.80 8.32 13.53
CA ALA A 144 8.63 8.99 12.97
C ALA A 144 7.69 9.47 14.08
N LEU A 145 7.08 10.65 13.87
CA LEU A 145 5.93 11.08 14.65
C LEU A 145 4.65 10.69 13.91
N ALA A 146 3.74 10.04 14.59
CA ALA A 146 2.44 9.66 14.06
C ALA A 146 1.33 10.04 15.04
N ASN A 147 0.13 10.26 14.53
CA ASN A 147 -1.06 10.46 15.34
C ASN A 147 -1.64 9.10 15.73
N THR A 148 -2.22 8.95 16.91
CA THR A 148 -2.84 7.68 17.35
C THR A 148 -3.88 7.16 16.36
N SER A 149 -4.50 8.02 15.56
CA SER A 149 -5.47 7.63 14.51
C SER A 149 -4.86 6.82 13.36
N ASN A 150 -3.56 6.93 13.12
CA ASN A 150 -2.86 6.16 12.08
C ASN A 150 -1.77 5.22 12.63
N VAL A 151 -1.82 4.93 13.92
CA VAL A 151 -0.93 3.97 14.61
C VAL A 151 -1.73 2.73 14.98
N VAL A 152 -1.35 1.58 14.41
CA VAL A 152 -2.03 0.31 14.68
C VAL A 152 -1.13 -0.59 15.52
N VAL A 153 -1.61 -0.98 16.69
CA VAL A 153 -0.89 -1.92 17.59
C VAL A 153 -0.93 -3.32 16.96
N LEU A 154 0.25 -3.93 16.90
CA LEU A 154 0.41 -5.27 16.36
C LEU A 154 0.26 -6.36 17.44
N PRO A 155 -0.19 -7.57 17.06
CA PRO A 155 -0.06 -8.73 17.93
C PRO A 155 1.43 -9.06 18.14
N ASP A 156 1.74 -9.66 19.27
CA ASP A 156 3.11 -10.07 19.60
C ASP A 156 3.60 -11.16 18.62
N GLY A 157 4.91 -11.14 18.34
CA GLY A 157 5.59 -12.18 17.56
C GLY A 157 5.67 -11.96 16.06
N ILE A 158 5.18 -10.84 15.53
CA ILE A 158 5.37 -10.50 14.11
C ILE A 158 6.64 -9.65 13.93
N ASP A 159 7.49 -10.04 12.96
CA ASP A 159 8.67 -9.27 12.61
C ASP A 159 8.28 -7.96 11.92
N ALA A 160 8.97 -6.86 12.29
CA ALA A 160 8.69 -5.53 11.74
C ALA A 160 8.83 -5.49 10.21
N GLN A 161 9.77 -6.24 9.63
CA GLN A 161 9.96 -6.34 8.18
C GLN A 161 8.78 -7.00 7.44
N LEU A 162 8.02 -7.88 8.12
CA LEU A 162 6.82 -8.50 7.59
C LEU A 162 5.57 -7.65 7.89
N ALA A 163 5.61 -6.89 8.98
CA ALA A 163 4.53 -5.99 9.38
C ALA A 163 4.46 -4.72 8.52
N ALA A 164 5.61 -4.16 8.12
CA ALA A 164 5.68 -2.91 7.36
C ALA A 164 4.80 -2.92 6.09
N PRO A 165 4.79 -3.93 5.23
CA PRO A 165 3.92 -4.00 4.06
C PRO A 165 2.42 -4.07 4.38
N LEU A 166 2.04 -4.48 5.61
CA LEU A 166 0.64 -4.52 6.03
C LEU A 166 0.01 -3.14 6.10
N ALA A 167 0.84 -2.10 6.25
CA ALA A 167 0.41 -0.72 6.36
C ALA A 167 -0.23 -0.13 5.10
N CYS A 168 0.11 -0.67 3.91
CA CYS A 168 -0.36 -0.18 2.62
C CYS A 168 -0.59 -1.33 1.63
N SER A 169 0.48 -1.87 1.02
CA SER A 169 0.34 -2.77 -0.14
C SER A 169 -0.42 -4.06 0.17
N VAL A 170 -0.23 -4.64 1.35
CA VAL A 170 -0.91 -5.89 1.72
C VAL A 170 -2.36 -5.63 2.08
N GLN A 171 -2.65 -4.61 2.93
CA GLN A 171 -4.04 -4.27 3.24
C GLN A 171 -4.81 -3.87 1.97
N THR A 172 -4.17 -3.14 1.04
CA THR A 172 -4.79 -2.72 -0.21
C THR A 172 -5.19 -3.92 -1.06
N GLY A 173 -4.27 -4.86 -1.30
CA GLY A 173 -4.52 -6.01 -2.16
C GLY A 173 -5.50 -7.01 -1.54
N VAL A 174 -5.27 -7.40 -0.29
CA VAL A 174 -6.17 -8.33 0.42
C VAL A 174 -7.54 -7.68 0.63
N GLY A 175 -7.58 -6.41 1.03
CA GLY A 175 -8.83 -5.67 1.25
C GLY A 175 -9.64 -5.46 -0.02
N ALA A 176 -9.01 -5.20 -1.16
CA ALA A 176 -9.72 -5.14 -2.44
C ALA A 176 -10.53 -6.42 -2.73
N VAL A 177 -10.00 -7.58 -2.33
CA VAL A 177 -10.67 -8.86 -2.51
C VAL A 177 -11.70 -9.15 -1.41
N LEU A 178 -11.33 -8.98 -0.14
CA LEU A 178 -12.16 -9.37 0.99
C LEU A 178 -13.23 -8.33 1.34
N ASN A 179 -12.86 -7.05 1.37
CA ASN A 179 -13.76 -5.96 1.81
C ASN A 179 -14.57 -5.41 0.62
N THR A 180 -13.88 -5.05 -0.48
CA THR A 180 -14.53 -4.40 -1.63
C THR A 180 -15.29 -5.39 -2.49
N LEU A 181 -14.60 -6.41 -3.02
CA LEU A 181 -15.20 -7.39 -3.91
C LEU A 181 -16.01 -8.46 -3.16
N THR A 182 -15.81 -8.57 -1.85
CA THR A 182 -16.47 -9.58 -1.00
C THR A 182 -16.44 -10.98 -1.63
N ALA A 183 -15.25 -11.35 -2.11
CA ALA A 183 -15.03 -12.60 -2.83
C ALA A 183 -15.44 -13.82 -2.00
N ARG A 184 -15.98 -14.82 -2.66
CA ARG A 184 -16.55 -16.04 -2.06
C ARG A 184 -15.86 -17.27 -2.61
N PRO A 185 -15.97 -18.41 -1.91
CA PRO A 185 -15.66 -19.69 -2.49
C PRO A 185 -16.37 -19.85 -3.85
N ASP A 186 -15.70 -20.50 -4.81
CA ASP A 186 -16.16 -20.70 -6.19
C ASP A 186 -16.13 -19.46 -7.11
N ASP A 187 -15.82 -18.25 -6.61
CA ASP A 187 -15.60 -17.11 -7.50
C ASP A 187 -14.35 -17.31 -8.38
N VAL A 188 -14.43 -16.74 -9.57
CA VAL A 188 -13.34 -16.65 -10.54
C VAL A 188 -12.82 -15.22 -10.50
N LEU A 189 -11.55 -15.04 -10.11
CA LEU A 189 -10.90 -13.74 -10.00
C LEU A 189 -9.74 -13.63 -10.97
N VAL A 190 -9.63 -12.48 -11.66
CA VAL A 190 -8.46 -12.10 -12.47
C VAL A 190 -7.77 -10.89 -11.85
N VAL A 191 -6.45 -11.00 -11.61
CA VAL A 191 -5.63 -9.93 -11.07
C VAL A 191 -4.70 -9.40 -12.16
N TRP A 192 -4.85 -8.13 -12.50
CA TRP A 192 -4.04 -7.42 -13.49
C TRP A 192 -2.90 -6.68 -12.78
N GLY A 193 -1.67 -7.14 -13.05
CA GLY A 193 -0.45 -6.71 -12.37
C GLY A 193 -0.13 -7.56 -11.14
N ALA A 194 1.01 -8.23 -11.15
CA ALA A 194 1.54 -9.04 -10.06
C ALA A 194 2.68 -8.31 -9.31
N GLY A 195 2.47 -7.04 -8.99
CA GLY A 195 3.26 -6.30 -8.01
C GLY A 195 2.83 -6.63 -6.59
N ALA A 196 3.35 -5.90 -5.58
CA ALA A 196 3.05 -6.17 -4.17
C ALA A 196 1.53 -6.18 -3.87
N VAL A 197 0.78 -5.23 -4.43
CA VAL A 197 -0.69 -5.14 -4.27
C VAL A 197 -1.39 -6.31 -4.97
N GLY A 198 -1.02 -6.60 -6.23
CA GLY A 198 -1.66 -7.67 -6.98
C GLY A 198 -1.38 -9.07 -6.40
N LEU A 199 -0.14 -9.33 -5.97
CA LEU A 199 0.19 -10.58 -5.29
C LEU A 199 -0.52 -10.69 -3.92
N SER A 200 -0.73 -9.57 -3.24
CA SER A 200 -1.57 -9.53 -2.03
C SER A 200 -3.03 -9.82 -2.35
N ALA A 201 -3.56 -9.36 -3.50
CA ALA A 201 -4.89 -9.72 -3.95
C ALA A 201 -5.01 -11.22 -4.29
N VAL A 202 -3.97 -11.83 -4.89
CA VAL A 202 -3.91 -13.29 -5.09
C VAL A 202 -3.99 -14.05 -3.77
N MET A 203 -3.20 -13.63 -2.77
CA MET A 203 -3.25 -14.25 -1.43
C MET A 203 -4.61 -14.03 -0.76
N GLY A 204 -5.21 -12.85 -0.89
CA GLY A 204 -6.56 -12.55 -0.39
C GLY A 204 -7.62 -13.44 -1.03
N ALA A 205 -7.53 -13.68 -2.35
CA ALA A 205 -8.43 -14.58 -3.07
C ALA A 205 -8.30 -16.04 -2.60
N ARG A 206 -7.08 -16.48 -2.32
CA ARG A 206 -6.83 -17.80 -1.72
C ARG A 206 -7.48 -17.91 -0.33
N ILE A 207 -7.35 -16.89 0.51
CA ILE A 207 -8.00 -16.84 1.84
C ILE A 207 -9.51 -16.87 1.70
N ALA A 208 -10.09 -16.15 0.71
CA ALA A 208 -11.52 -16.18 0.41
C ALA A 208 -12.02 -17.54 -0.13
N GLY A 209 -11.10 -18.42 -0.56
CA GLY A 209 -11.43 -19.71 -1.15
C GLY A 209 -11.84 -19.65 -2.62
N CYS A 210 -11.46 -18.60 -3.35
CA CYS A 210 -11.74 -18.48 -4.79
C CYS A 210 -11.25 -19.71 -5.54
N ARG A 211 -12.12 -20.29 -6.38
CA ARG A 211 -11.82 -21.53 -7.11
C ARG A 211 -10.78 -21.32 -8.20
N THR A 212 -10.85 -20.19 -8.88
CA THR A 212 -9.95 -19.85 -9.98
C THR A 212 -9.37 -18.46 -9.73
N ILE A 213 -8.06 -18.38 -9.71
CA ILE A 213 -7.31 -17.13 -9.47
C ILE A 213 -6.27 -17.01 -10.58
N ILE A 214 -6.46 -16.06 -11.49
CA ILE A 214 -5.55 -15.84 -12.61
C ILE A 214 -4.79 -14.54 -12.42
N ALA A 215 -3.46 -14.60 -12.49
CA ALA A 215 -2.60 -13.41 -12.48
C ALA A 215 -2.15 -13.05 -13.90
N VAL A 216 -2.17 -11.76 -14.24
CA VAL A 216 -1.69 -11.25 -15.53
C VAL A 216 -0.56 -10.26 -15.27
N ASP A 217 0.66 -10.61 -15.73
CA ASP A 217 1.84 -9.73 -15.54
C ASP A 217 2.87 -9.99 -16.65
N PRO A 218 3.56 -8.98 -17.19
CA PRO A 218 4.58 -9.18 -18.23
C PRO A 218 5.84 -9.86 -17.70
N ILE A 219 6.11 -9.82 -16.40
CA ILE A 219 7.35 -10.32 -15.79
C ILE A 219 7.16 -11.79 -15.39
N ALA A 220 7.94 -12.69 -16.01
CA ALA A 220 7.82 -14.13 -15.80
C ALA A 220 8.01 -14.56 -14.34
N GLU A 221 8.97 -13.95 -13.64
CA GLU A 221 9.27 -14.22 -12.24
C GLU A 221 8.07 -13.86 -11.33
N ARG A 222 7.35 -12.79 -11.66
CA ARG A 222 6.15 -12.38 -10.92
C ARG A 222 4.98 -13.33 -11.20
N ARG A 223 4.85 -13.82 -12.44
CA ARG A 223 3.86 -14.85 -12.77
C ARG A 223 4.13 -16.15 -12.00
N ALA A 224 5.38 -16.58 -11.93
CA ALA A 224 5.78 -17.75 -11.14
C ALA A 224 5.50 -17.56 -9.65
N LEU A 225 5.82 -16.39 -9.09
CA LEU A 225 5.51 -16.05 -7.70
C LEU A 225 3.99 -16.03 -7.44
N ALA A 226 3.18 -15.54 -8.38
CA ALA A 226 1.72 -15.55 -8.24
C ALA A 226 1.19 -16.98 -8.11
N ILE A 227 1.70 -17.95 -8.90
CA ILE A 227 1.36 -19.38 -8.77
C ILE A 227 1.75 -19.91 -7.38
N GLU A 228 2.96 -19.60 -6.93
CA GLU A 228 3.45 -20.02 -5.59
C GLU A 228 2.56 -19.48 -4.46
N LEU A 229 2.02 -18.27 -4.64
CA LEU A 229 1.14 -17.59 -3.67
C LEU A 229 -0.32 -18.03 -3.75
N GLY A 230 -0.69 -18.86 -4.73
CA GLY A 230 -2.01 -19.47 -4.82
C GLY A 230 -2.82 -19.12 -6.06
N ALA A 231 -2.25 -18.45 -7.06
CA ALA A 231 -2.89 -18.35 -8.36
C ALA A 231 -2.98 -19.74 -9.02
N THR A 232 -4.12 -20.03 -9.65
CA THR A 232 -4.35 -21.29 -10.38
C THR A 232 -3.85 -21.23 -11.82
N GLY A 233 -3.57 -20.03 -12.31
CA GLY A 233 -2.97 -19.74 -13.61
C GLY A 233 -2.32 -18.38 -13.65
N ALA A 234 -1.40 -18.19 -14.60
CA ALA A 234 -0.77 -16.90 -14.82
C ALA A 234 -0.48 -16.71 -16.32
N VAL A 235 -0.76 -15.50 -16.83
CA VAL A 235 -0.74 -15.20 -18.27
C VAL A 235 0.15 -14.00 -18.56
N ASP A 236 0.87 -14.05 -19.69
CA ASP A 236 1.62 -12.91 -20.20
C ASP A 236 0.68 -11.99 -20.99
N PRO A 237 0.55 -10.70 -20.63
CA PRO A 237 -0.30 -9.77 -21.37
C PRO A 237 0.19 -9.53 -22.83
N ALA A 238 1.42 -9.91 -23.17
CA ALA A 238 1.94 -9.83 -24.54
C ALA A 238 1.48 -11.00 -25.43
N SER A 239 0.75 -11.99 -24.90
CA SER A 239 0.19 -13.10 -25.69
C SER A 239 -0.77 -12.58 -26.77
N GLU A 240 -0.58 -13.00 -28.01
CA GLU A 240 -1.50 -12.67 -29.12
C GLU A 240 -2.91 -13.22 -28.90
N SER A 241 -3.04 -14.26 -28.09
CA SER A 241 -4.30 -14.93 -27.73
C SER A 241 -4.80 -14.60 -26.32
N LEU A 242 -4.30 -13.50 -25.71
CA LEU A 242 -4.57 -13.13 -24.31
C LEU A 242 -6.04 -13.30 -23.88
N VAL A 243 -6.97 -12.72 -24.68
CA VAL A 243 -8.41 -12.76 -24.33
C VAL A 243 -8.94 -14.18 -24.43
N ALA A 244 -8.58 -14.94 -25.48
CA ALA A 244 -9.03 -16.33 -25.64
C ALA A 244 -8.48 -17.23 -24.53
N GLU A 245 -7.22 -17.09 -24.17
CA GLU A 245 -6.56 -17.82 -23.09
C GLU A 245 -7.22 -17.52 -21.73
N LEU A 246 -7.48 -16.24 -21.44
CA LEU A 246 -8.18 -15.85 -20.21
C LEU A 246 -9.62 -16.35 -20.17
N MET A 247 -10.35 -16.34 -21.31
CA MET A 247 -11.70 -16.90 -21.39
C MET A 247 -11.69 -18.41 -21.14
N GLU A 248 -10.71 -19.15 -21.65
CA GLU A 248 -10.56 -20.58 -21.41
C GLU A 248 -10.26 -20.84 -19.91
N LEU A 249 -9.25 -20.19 -19.35
CA LEU A 249 -8.83 -20.36 -17.94
C LEU A 249 -9.91 -19.97 -16.94
N THR A 250 -10.76 -19.01 -17.28
CA THR A 250 -11.86 -18.55 -16.41
C THR A 250 -13.17 -19.31 -16.65
N GLY A 251 -13.21 -20.20 -17.63
CA GLY A 251 -14.44 -20.93 -18.00
C GLY A 251 -15.53 -20.00 -18.55
N GLY A 252 -15.18 -18.99 -19.32
CA GLY A 252 -16.12 -18.10 -20.01
C GLY A 252 -16.29 -16.72 -19.34
N GLY A 253 -15.34 -16.31 -18.50
CA GLY A 253 -15.26 -14.96 -17.94
C GLY A 253 -15.15 -14.92 -16.40
N ALA A 254 -14.57 -13.84 -15.89
CA ALA A 254 -14.34 -13.64 -14.47
C ALA A 254 -15.57 -13.05 -13.76
N ALA A 255 -15.83 -13.48 -12.54
CA ALA A 255 -16.79 -12.82 -11.65
C ALA A 255 -16.23 -11.49 -11.13
N LEU A 256 -14.96 -11.52 -10.79
CA LEU A 256 -14.23 -10.45 -10.12
C LEU A 256 -12.92 -10.17 -10.86
N ALA A 257 -12.55 -8.90 -10.91
CA ALA A 257 -11.25 -8.49 -11.41
C ALA A 257 -10.66 -7.39 -10.51
N VAL A 258 -9.34 -7.42 -10.35
CA VAL A 258 -8.58 -6.37 -9.65
C VAL A 258 -7.56 -5.81 -10.64
N ASP A 259 -7.61 -4.50 -10.89
CA ASP A 259 -6.58 -3.80 -11.67
C ASP A 259 -5.64 -3.03 -10.75
N THR A 260 -4.37 -3.41 -10.77
CA THR A 260 -3.29 -2.71 -10.06
C THR A 260 -2.35 -1.95 -11.01
N THR A 261 -2.64 -1.97 -12.32
CA THR A 261 -1.79 -1.37 -13.35
C THR A 261 -2.12 0.08 -13.63
N ALA A 262 -3.38 0.47 -13.43
CA ALA A 262 -3.95 1.77 -13.83
C ALA A 262 -3.67 2.13 -15.30
N ARG A 263 -3.59 1.14 -16.20
CA ARG A 263 -3.44 1.33 -17.65
C ARG A 263 -4.81 1.31 -18.30
N ALA A 264 -5.08 2.31 -19.11
CA ALA A 264 -6.38 2.46 -19.78
C ALA A 264 -6.74 1.26 -20.68
N ASP A 265 -5.76 0.71 -21.40
CA ASP A 265 -5.90 -0.48 -22.25
C ASP A 265 -6.21 -1.74 -21.44
N VAL A 266 -5.55 -1.91 -20.28
CA VAL A 266 -5.80 -3.03 -19.36
C VAL A 266 -7.19 -2.94 -18.76
N ILE A 267 -7.61 -1.75 -18.29
CA ILE A 267 -8.95 -1.52 -17.72
C ILE A 267 -10.04 -1.89 -18.73
N SER A 268 -9.89 -1.43 -19.97
CA SER A 268 -10.83 -1.76 -21.05
C SER A 268 -10.87 -3.27 -21.34
N THR A 269 -9.72 -3.92 -21.42
CA THR A 269 -9.63 -5.38 -21.63
C THR A 269 -10.23 -6.15 -20.46
N ALA A 270 -9.95 -5.74 -19.22
CA ALA A 270 -10.50 -6.39 -18.01
C ALA A 270 -12.03 -6.39 -18.01
N LEU A 271 -12.65 -5.31 -18.45
CA LEU A 271 -14.12 -5.22 -18.56
C LEU A 271 -14.70 -6.21 -19.59
N THR A 272 -13.99 -6.48 -20.70
CA THR A 272 -14.46 -7.44 -21.72
C THR A 272 -14.40 -8.89 -21.23
N LEU A 273 -13.60 -9.17 -20.22
CA LEU A 273 -13.41 -10.50 -19.63
C LEU A 273 -14.33 -10.78 -18.43
N LEU A 274 -15.11 -9.78 -17.99
CA LEU A 274 -16.08 -10.01 -16.93
C LEU A 274 -17.31 -10.76 -17.45
N ARG A 275 -17.76 -11.76 -16.68
CA ARG A 275 -19.08 -12.36 -16.87
C ARG A 275 -20.19 -11.37 -16.52
N LYS A 276 -21.43 -11.68 -16.88
CA LYS A 276 -22.59 -10.85 -16.48
C LYS A 276 -22.61 -10.61 -14.97
N CYS A 277 -22.91 -9.39 -14.58
CA CYS A 277 -22.89 -8.89 -13.20
C CYS A 277 -21.51 -8.92 -12.52
N GLY A 278 -20.42 -9.07 -13.29
CA GLY A 278 -19.06 -9.05 -12.76
C GLY A 278 -18.63 -7.65 -12.29
N THR A 279 -17.61 -7.61 -11.45
CA THR A 279 -17.09 -6.38 -10.84
C THR A 279 -15.59 -6.24 -11.10
N LEU A 280 -15.18 -5.04 -11.55
CA LEU A 280 -13.78 -4.61 -11.66
C LEU A 280 -13.45 -3.63 -10.54
N ALA A 281 -12.48 -3.96 -9.70
CA ALA A 281 -11.88 -3.09 -8.70
C ALA A 281 -10.67 -2.36 -9.31
N LEU A 282 -10.69 -1.03 -9.32
CA LEU A 282 -9.60 -0.16 -9.75
C LEU A 282 -8.76 0.25 -8.53
N VAL A 283 -7.54 -0.24 -8.45
CA VAL A 283 -6.65 -0.06 -7.30
C VAL A 283 -5.37 0.69 -7.67
N GLY A 284 -4.92 0.54 -8.92
CA GLY A 284 -3.67 1.11 -9.42
C GLY A 284 -3.67 2.64 -9.43
N LEU A 285 -2.50 3.23 -9.24
CA LEU A 285 -2.25 4.66 -9.41
C LEU A 285 -1.52 4.90 -10.74
N GLY A 286 -2.15 5.57 -11.70
CA GLY A 286 -1.55 5.80 -13.02
C GLY A 286 -2.39 6.73 -13.90
N ALA A 287 -2.99 6.21 -14.96
CA ALA A 287 -3.81 6.99 -15.88
C ALA A 287 -4.97 7.69 -15.15
N LEU A 288 -5.12 9.00 -15.38
CA LEU A 288 -6.20 9.79 -14.76
C LEU A 288 -7.55 9.57 -15.47
N THR A 289 -7.53 9.08 -16.70
CA THR A 289 -8.73 8.84 -17.52
C THR A 289 -8.55 7.55 -18.33
N ALA A 290 -9.66 6.85 -18.54
CA ALA A 290 -9.73 5.71 -19.45
C ALA A 290 -11.06 5.74 -20.20
N GLU A 291 -11.06 5.27 -21.47
CA GLU A 291 -12.31 5.03 -22.20
C GLU A 291 -12.94 3.73 -21.73
N LEU A 292 -14.22 3.77 -21.42
CA LEU A 292 -14.97 2.60 -20.94
C LEU A 292 -15.99 2.15 -21.99
N PRO A 293 -16.16 0.84 -22.21
CA PRO A 293 -17.17 0.29 -23.12
C PRO A 293 -18.57 0.34 -22.46
N VAL A 294 -19.18 1.53 -22.45
CA VAL A 294 -20.46 1.80 -21.76
C VAL A 294 -21.57 0.85 -22.17
N GLY A 295 -21.68 0.54 -23.48
CA GLY A 295 -22.65 -0.43 -24.00
C GLY A 295 -22.48 -1.82 -23.41
N LEU A 296 -21.24 -2.27 -23.24
CA LEU A 296 -20.91 -3.56 -22.61
C LEU A 296 -21.27 -3.55 -21.12
N ILE A 297 -20.93 -2.47 -20.42
CA ILE A 297 -21.26 -2.29 -18.99
C ILE A 297 -22.77 -2.39 -18.78
N LEU A 298 -23.53 -1.65 -19.59
CA LEU A 298 -24.99 -1.65 -19.51
C LEU A 298 -25.59 -3.04 -19.83
N ALA A 299 -25.20 -3.63 -20.96
CA ALA A 299 -25.78 -4.91 -21.42
C ALA A 299 -25.50 -6.09 -20.49
N ASN A 300 -24.38 -6.06 -19.78
CA ASN A 300 -23.97 -7.14 -18.88
C ASN A 300 -24.12 -6.80 -17.38
N GLY A 301 -24.60 -5.62 -17.01
CA GLY A 301 -24.76 -5.20 -15.62
C GLY A 301 -23.44 -5.16 -14.85
N LEU A 302 -22.34 -4.78 -15.53
CA LEU A 302 -21.02 -4.76 -14.91
C LEU A 302 -20.91 -3.62 -13.89
N ARG A 303 -20.02 -3.80 -12.93
CA ARG A 303 -19.67 -2.80 -11.92
C ARG A 303 -18.20 -2.43 -12.06
N VAL A 304 -17.91 -1.14 -11.86
CA VAL A 304 -16.55 -0.60 -11.76
C VAL A 304 -16.46 0.16 -10.45
N GLN A 305 -15.52 -0.20 -9.59
CA GLN A 305 -15.39 0.38 -8.26
C GLN A 305 -13.94 0.80 -8.00
N GLY A 306 -13.74 2.05 -7.57
CA GLY A 306 -12.45 2.52 -7.07
C GLY A 306 -12.18 1.96 -5.67
N VAL A 307 -10.91 1.68 -5.36
CA VAL A 307 -10.48 1.11 -4.08
C VAL A 307 -9.25 1.85 -3.58
N ILE A 308 -9.31 2.40 -2.39
CA ILE A 308 -8.18 3.02 -1.69
C ILE A 308 -7.92 2.24 -0.40
N GLU A 309 -6.65 1.82 -0.19
CA GLU A 309 -6.21 1.09 1.00
C GLU A 309 -7.08 -0.14 1.34
N GLY A 310 -7.65 -0.77 0.28
CA GLY A 310 -8.47 -1.97 0.39
C GLY A 310 -9.82 -1.75 1.09
N ASP A 311 -10.37 -0.54 1.06
CA ASP A 311 -11.59 -0.14 1.78
C ASP A 311 -11.54 -0.59 3.25
N SER A 312 -10.36 -0.50 3.85
CA SER A 312 -10.09 -1.07 5.17
C SER A 312 -10.40 -0.08 6.30
N ALA A 313 -10.82 -0.63 7.45
CA ALA A 313 -10.71 -0.02 8.76
C ALA A 313 -9.39 -0.51 9.42
N PRO A 314 -8.28 0.25 9.34
CA PRO A 314 -6.94 -0.27 9.62
C PRO A 314 -6.77 -0.85 11.02
N HIS A 315 -7.39 -0.24 12.03
CA HIS A 315 -7.30 -0.70 13.42
C HIS A 315 -7.91 -2.08 13.67
N THR A 316 -8.79 -2.54 12.80
CA THR A 316 -9.39 -3.88 12.83
C THR A 316 -8.72 -4.80 11.82
N PHE A 317 -8.50 -4.30 10.61
CA PHE A 317 -8.07 -5.14 9.49
C PHE A 317 -6.58 -5.50 9.55
N ILE A 318 -5.70 -4.56 9.88
CA ILE A 318 -4.25 -4.85 9.97
C ILE A 318 -3.94 -5.92 11.03
N PRO A 319 -4.51 -5.91 12.26
CA PRO A 319 -4.33 -7.01 13.20
C PRO A 319 -4.83 -8.37 12.69
N GLN A 320 -5.92 -8.40 11.90
CA GLN A 320 -6.38 -9.64 11.25
C GLN A 320 -5.36 -10.14 10.23
N LEU A 321 -4.82 -9.25 9.37
CA LEU A 321 -3.76 -9.58 8.43
C LEU A 321 -2.50 -10.10 9.14
N ALA A 322 -2.08 -9.44 10.23
CA ALA A 322 -0.97 -9.91 11.05
C ALA A 322 -1.23 -11.32 11.61
N GLY A 323 -2.46 -11.62 12.03
CA GLY A 323 -2.87 -12.96 12.42
C GLY A 323 -2.73 -13.98 11.29
N HIS A 324 -3.11 -13.64 10.06
CA HIS A 324 -2.92 -14.51 8.88
C HIS A 324 -1.42 -14.73 8.58
N VAL A 325 -0.57 -13.71 8.74
CA VAL A 325 0.90 -13.86 8.61
C VAL A 325 1.44 -14.84 9.64
N LEU A 326 1.08 -14.68 10.91
CA LEU A 326 1.55 -15.54 12.01
C LEU A 326 1.11 -17.01 11.85
N ARG A 327 -0.03 -17.26 11.20
CA ARG A 327 -0.48 -18.63 10.88
C ARG A 327 0.08 -19.18 9.57
N GLY A 328 0.91 -18.42 8.84
CA GLY A 328 1.47 -18.82 7.53
C GLY A 328 0.45 -18.82 6.38
N GLU A 329 -0.73 -18.26 6.59
CA GLU A 329 -1.80 -18.16 5.59
C GLU A 329 -1.56 -17.01 4.61
N LEU A 330 -0.79 -16.01 5.03
CA LEU A 330 -0.41 -14.83 4.26
C LEU A 330 1.13 -14.72 4.21
N PRO A 331 1.81 -15.42 3.28
CA PRO A 331 3.27 -15.50 3.21
C PRO A 331 3.90 -14.21 2.64
N VAL A 332 3.84 -13.14 3.43
CA VAL A 332 4.39 -11.81 3.09
C VAL A 332 5.91 -11.85 2.90
N ASP A 333 6.60 -12.77 3.58
CA ASP A 333 8.03 -13.03 3.44
C ASP A 333 8.45 -13.26 2.00
N LYS A 334 7.61 -13.89 1.18
CA LYS A 334 7.88 -14.12 -0.24
C LYS A 334 7.81 -12.86 -1.11
N LEU A 335 7.16 -11.82 -0.64
CA LEU A 335 7.13 -10.51 -1.31
C LEU A 335 8.34 -9.65 -0.94
N VAL A 336 8.84 -9.80 0.29
CA VAL A 336 9.80 -8.92 0.92
C VAL A 336 11.22 -9.21 0.45
N ARG A 337 11.93 -8.15 0.04
CA ARG A 337 13.38 -8.14 -0.11
C ARG A 337 13.94 -7.09 0.84
N THR A 338 14.71 -7.53 1.84
CA THR A 338 15.27 -6.64 2.86
C THR A 338 16.54 -5.96 2.40
N TYR A 339 16.70 -4.71 2.84
CA TYR A 339 17.88 -3.88 2.67
C TYR A 339 18.21 -3.22 4.00
N ARG A 340 19.50 -3.06 4.30
CA ARG A 340 19.91 -2.20 5.42
C ARG A 340 19.55 -0.74 5.12
N PHE A 341 19.20 0.03 6.13
CA PHE A 341 18.82 1.43 5.95
C PHE A 341 19.91 2.27 5.27
N ASP A 342 21.18 1.99 5.57
CA ASP A 342 22.33 2.64 4.93
C ASP A 342 22.47 2.33 3.41
N ARG A 343 21.72 1.34 2.90
CA ARG A 343 21.62 0.98 1.48
C ARG A 343 20.30 1.49 0.86
N PHE A 344 19.76 2.61 1.38
CA PHE A 344 18.52 3.22 0.90
C PHE A 344 18.50 3.42 -0.63
N ALA A 345 19.60 3.95 -1.18
CA ALA A 345 19.71 4.23 -2.61
C ALA A 345 19.57 2.97 -3.48
N ASP A 346 20.10 1.83 -3.04
CA ASP A 346 19.96 0.55 -3.75
C ASP A 346 18.52 0.05 -3.70
N ALA A 347 17.89 0.09 -2.51
CA ALA A 347 16.50 -0.28 -2.34
C ALA A 347 15.57 0.59 -3.20
N TRP A 348 15.81 1.90 -3.24
CA TRP A 348 15.07 2.85 -4.08
C TRP A 348 15.24 2.55 -5.56
N SER A 349 16.48 2.27 -6.01
CA SER A 349 16.77 1.90 -7.39
C SER A 349 16.08 0.59 -7.79
N ASP A 350 16.13 -0.43 -6.91
CA ASP A 350 15.49 -1.72 -7.18
C ASP A 350 13.96 -1.60 -7.21
N ALA A 351 13.39 -0.77 -6.33
CA ALA A 351 11.97 -0.44 -6.34
C ALA A 351 11.54 0.25 -7.64
N THR A 352 12.30 1.29 -8.04
CA THR A 352 12.01 2.09 -9.25
C THR A 352 12.11 1.24 -10.51
N ALA A 353 13.08 0.33 -10.57
CA ALA A 353 13.29 -0.56 -11.71
C ALA A 353 12.41 -1.82 -11.67
N GLY A 354 11.58 -2.01 -10.64
CA GLY A 354 10.73 -3.19 -10.48
C GLY A 354 11.47 -4.50 -10.23
N ARG A 355 12.76 -4.45 -9.83
CA ARG A 355 13.59 -5.64 -9.53
C ARG A 355 13.27 -6.31 -8.20
N ALA A 356 12.61 -5.61 -7.30
CA ALA A 356 12.08 -6.15 -6.06
C ALA A 356 10.56 -5.92 -6.00
N VAL A 357 9.81 -6.91 -5.58
CA VAL A 357 8.35 -6.81 -5.43
C VAL A 357 8.01 -5.85 -4.30
N LYS A 358 8.58 -6.07 -3.12
CA LYS A 358 8.42 -5.24 -1.93
C LYS A 358 9.80 -5.05 -1.25
N PRO A 359 10.55 -4.00 -1.62
CA PRO A 359 11.74 -3.62 -0.87
C PRO A 359 11.36 -3.13 0.53
N VAL A 360 12.04 -3.65 1.55
CA VAL A 360 11.87 -3.25 2.95
C VAL A 360 13.23 -2.88 3.52
N LEU A 361 13.34 -1.66 4.01
CA LEU A 361 14.51 -1.16 4.73
C LEU A 361 14.43 -1.62 6.18
N VAL A 362 15.50 -2.16 6.71
CA VAL A 362 15.66 -2.57 8.11
C VAL A 362 16.61 -1.59 8.79
N ILE A 363 16.19 -1.01 9.91
CA ILE A 363 16.89 0.04 10.65
C ILE A 363 17.52 -0.53 11.91
#